data_64c7a618042a6f36976544f80a2e2a7e
#
_entry.id   64c7a618042a6f36976544f80a2e2a7e
#
_cell.length_a   1.000
_cell.length_b   1.000
_cell.length_c   1.000
_cell.angle_alpha   90.00
_cell.angle_beta   90.00
_cell.angle_gamma   90.00
#
_symmetry.space_group_name_H-M   'P 1'
#
loop_
_entity.id
_entity.type
_entity.pdbx_description
1 polymer ?
#
loop_
_entity_poly.entity_id
_entity_poly.type
_entity_poly.pdbx_seq_one_letter_code
_entity_poly.pdbx_strand_id
1 'polypeptide(L)'
;MLFRSKGFRELKTLGLIERTPRILGVQAEGAAPVTAAFLSGQPMQPIEPATLADSIAVGVPRNWKRAVLAVRESGGAMINVSDAEILDAMRYTGRLTGIFAEPAAATAVAGLLRAVAEGRVPRRASAVALITGNGLKDVQSARAAAGLPYDISPDGASLEEILRERKLLA
;
A
#
# COMPACT_ATOMS: atom_id res chain seq x y z
N MET A 1 -0.92 0.49 -12.09
CA MET A 1 -2.22 1.18 -12.32
C MET A 1 -2.60 1.24 -13.81
N LEU A 2 -1.82 1.87 -14.67
CA LEU A 2 -2.16 2.16 -16.07
C LEU A 2 -2.53 0.93 -16.91
N PHE A 3 -1.68 -0.11 -16.90
CA PHE A 3 -1.93 -1.32 -17.71
C PHE A 3 -3.20 -2.06 -17.28
N ARG A 4 -3.49 -2.10 -15.98
CA ARG A 4 -4.69 -2.74 -15.44
C ARG A 4 -5.95 -1.99 -15.84
N SER A 5 -5.94 -0.65 -15.72
CA SER A 5 -7.04 0.19 -16.18
C SER A 5 -7.33 0.01 -17.67
N LYS A 6 -6.28 -0.05 -18.51
CA LYS A 6 -6.40 -0.34 -19.94
C LYS A 6 -7.03 -1.73 -20.15
N GLY A 7 -6.51 -2.77 -19.49
CA GLY A 7 -7.01 -4.12 -19.61
C GLY A 7 -8.50 -4.24 -19.25
N PHE A 8 -8.93 -3.64 -18.14
CA PHE A 8 -10.35 -3.64 -17.78
C PHE A 8 -11.24 -2.91 -18.78
N ARG A 9 -10.77 -1.82 -19.39
CA ARG A 9 -11.52 -1.16 -20.46
C ARG A 9 -11.64 -2.04 -21.70
N GLU A 10 -10.56 -2.71 -22.10
CA GLU A 10 -10.56 -3.64 -23.22
C GLU A 10 -11.52 -4.81 -22.98
N LEU A 11 -11.46 -5.43 -21.79
CA LEU A 11 -12.38 -6.50 -21.41
C LEU A 11 -13.86 -6.05 -21.50
N LYS A 12 -14.15 -4.82 -21.06
CA LYS A 12 -15.48 -4.24 -21.18
C LYS A 12 -15.88 -4.02 -22.64
N THR A 13 -14.99 -3.47 -23.44
CA THR A 13 -15.24 -3.23 -24.89
C THR A 13 -15.49 -4.53 -25.64
N LEU A 14 -14.81 -5.61 -25.24
CA LEU A 14 -15.01 -6.97 -25.81
C LEU A 14 -16.27 -7.67 -25.25
N GLY A 15 -17.01 -7.05 -24.35
CA GLY A 15 -18.20 -7.66 -23.74
C GLY A 15 -17.89 -8.78 -22.73
N LEU A 16 -16.64 -8.96 -22.32
CA LEU A 16 -16.21 -9.98 -21.35
C LEU A 16 -16.53 -9.63 -19.92
N ILE A 17 -16.72 -8.35 -19.61
CA ILE A 17 -17.19 -7.85 -18.33
C ILE A 17 -18.22 -6.74 -18.55
N GLU A 18 -19.21 -6.66 -17.68
CA GLU A 18 -20.26 -5.62 -17.77
C GLU A 18 -19.79 -4.25 -17.29
N ARG A 19 -18.91 -4.23 -16.30
CA ARG A 19 -18.41 -3.02 -15.65
C ARG A 19 -16.93 -3.10 -15.31
N THR A 20 -16.25 -1.97 -15.37
CA THR A 20 -14.87 -1.85 -14.87
C THR A 20 -14.87 -1.64 -13.35
N PRO A 21 -13.86 -2.14 -12.63
CA PRO A 21 -13.71 -1.84 -11.20
C PRO A 21 -13.35 -0.37 -10.98
N ARG A 22 -13.79 0.19 -9.85
CA ARG A 22 -13.32 1.48 -9.37
C ARG A 22 -11.88 1.36 -8.90
N ILE A 23 -11.04 2.33 -9.20
CA ILE A 23 -9.62 2.31 -8.87
C ILE A 23 -9.36 3.22 -7.68
N LEU A 24 -8.84 2.65 -6.59
CA LEU A 24 -8.25 3.41 -5.50
C LEU A 24 -6.75 3.54 -5.77
N GLY A 25 -6.30 4.75 -6.11
CA GLY A 25 -4.88 5.06 -6.24
C GLY A 25 -4.32 5.46 -4.87
N VAL A 26 -3.19 4.88 -4.48
CA VAL A 26 -2.55 5.19 -3.21
C VAL A 26 -1.12 5.66 -3.46
N GLN A 27 -0.70 6.72 -2.78
CA GLN A 27 0.69 7.18 -2.74
C GLN A 27 1.14 7.34 -1.28
N ALA A 28 2.46 7.25 -1.05
CA ALA A 28 3.03 7.69 0.22
C ALA A 28 2.93 9.21 0.33
N GLU A 29 2.66 9.75 1.52
CA GLU A 29 2.51 11.20 1.74
C GLU A 29 3.75 11.98 1.29
N GLY A 30 4.95 11.45 1.55
CA GLY A 30 6.21 12.05 1.12
C GLY A 30 6.50 11.90 -0.38
N ALA A 31 5.65 11.21 -1.16
CA ALA A 31 5.83 11.03 -2.61
C ALA A 31 4.47 11.02 -3.34
N ALA A 32 3.69 12.09 -3.22
CA ALA A 32 2.28 12.14 -3.65
C ALA A 32 1.95 13.17 -4.76
N PRO A 33 2.79 13.39 -5.79
CA PRO A 33 2.52 14.42 -6.80
C PRO A 33 1.32 14.09 -7.69
N VAL A 34 1.00 12.80 -7.90
CA VAL A 34 -0.16 12.40 -8.71
C VAL A 34 -1.47 12.64 -7.95
N THR A 35 -1.49 12.38 -6.64
CA THR A 35 -2.65 12.67 -5.79
C THR A 35 -2.90 14.17 -5.75
N ALA A 36 -1.86 14.99 -5.59
CA ALA A 36 -1.98 16.45 -5.63
C ALA A 36 -2.61 16.94 -6.95
N ALA A 37 -2.14 16.43 -8.09
CA ALA A 37 -2.70 16.76 -9.40
C ALA A 37 -4.14 16.26 -9.58
N PHE A 38 -4.47 15.09 -9.04
CA PHE A 38 -5.83 14.55 -9.08
C PHE A 38 -6.81 15.42 -8.30
N LEU A 39 -6.43 15.82 -7.07
CA LEU A 39 -7.29 16.60 -6.18
C LEU A 39 -7.44 18.06 -6.64
N SER A 40 -6.36 18.70 -7.07
CA SER A 40 -6.38 20.10 -7.50
C SER A 40 -6.96 20.30 -8.92
N GLY A 41 -6.94 19.26 -9.74
CA GLY A 41 -7.25 19.38 -11.17
C GLY A 41 -6.18 20.12 -11.99
N GLN A 42 -5.08 20.52 -11.38
CA GLN A 42 -3.97 21.25 -12.00
C GLN A 42 -2.89 20.28 -12.52
N PRO A 43 -2.02 20.75 -13.43
CA PRO A 43 -0.83 19.99 -13.82
C PRO A 43 0.00 19.58 -12.61
N MET A 44 0.51 18.33 -12.65
CA MET A 44 1.39 17.81 -11.62
C MET A 44 2.66 18.65 -11.50
N GLN A 45 3.01 19.01 -10.26
CA GLN A 45 4.26 19.69 -9.94
C GLN A 45 5.30 18.67 -9.47
N PRO A 46 6.56 18.78 -9.92
CA PRO A 46 7.65 17.99 -9.40
C PRO A 46 7.83 18.19 -7.87
N ILE A 47 8.19 17.13 -7.18
CA ILE A 47 8.55 17.18 -5.76
C ILE A 47 9.84 16.40 -5.51
N GLU A 48 10.52 16.68 -4.40
CA GLU A 48 11.57 15.81 -3.86
C GLU A 48 10.90 14.71 -3.04
N PRO A 49 11.04 13.42 -3.42
CA PRO A 49 10.35 12.34 -2.71
C PRO A 49 11.06 12.02 -1.39
N ALA A 50 10.28 11.84 -0.32
CA ALA A 50 10.76 11.48 1.01
C ALA A 50 9.84 10.42 1.63
N THR A 51 10.10 9.14 1.35
CA THR A 51 9.35 8.00 1.89
C THR A 51 10.25 6.77 1.95
N LEU A 52 10.00 5.90 2.94
CA LEU A 52 10.64 4.58 3.02
C LEU A 52 10.23 3.62 1.88
N ALA A 53 9.12 3.91 1.21
CA ALA A 53 8.62 3.06 0.11
C ALA A 53 9.36 3.37 -1.21
N ASP A 54 10.64 2.95 -1.30
CA ASP A 54 11.58 3.27 -2.37
C ASP A 54 11.00 3.06 -3.78
N SER A 55 10.37 1.92 -4.03
CA SER A 55 9.81 1.59 -5.37
C SER A 55 8.70 2.53 -5.85
N ILE A 56 8.15 3.38 -4.98
CA ILE A 56 7.16 4.42 -5.30
C ILE A 56 7.63 5.83 -4.94
N ALA A 57 8.88 6.00 -4.50
CA ALA A 57 9.50 7.29 -4.22
C ALA A 57 9.84 8.03 -5.52
N VAL A 58 8.83 8.54 -6.21
CA VAL A 58 8.97 9.16 -7.54
C VAL A 58 8.45 10.59 -7.51
N GLY A 59 9.36 11.56 -7.57
CA GLY A 59 9.02 13.00 -7.57
C GLY A 59 8.46 13.52 -8.90
N VAL A 60 8.82 12.86 -10.03
CA VAL A 60 8.37 13.24 -11.38
C VAL A 60 7.79 12.02 -12.12
N PRO A 61 6.58 11.57 -11.79
CA PRO A 61 5.94 10.43 -12.46
C PRO A 61 5.63 10.74 -13.94
N ARG A 62 6.31 10.06 -14.86
CA ARG A 62 6.17 10.32 -16.32
C ARG A 62 4.75 10.15 -16.85
N ASN A 63 3.98 9.23 -16.30
CA ASN A 63 2.65 8.87 -16.75
C ASN A 63 1.52 9.42 -15.87
N TRP A 64 1.77 10.49 -15.11
CA TRP A 64 0.80 11.06 -14.17
C TRP A 64 -0.55 11.39 -14.79
N LYS A 65 -0.57 11.98 -16.01
CA LYS A 65 -1.82 12.33 -16.73
C LYS A 65 -2.71 11.11 -16.95
N ARG A 66 -2.10 10.00 -17.40
CA ARG A 66 -2.83 8.75 -17.63
C ARG A 66 -3.30 8.12 -16.32
N ALA A 67 -2.52 8.25 -15.24
CA ALA A 67 -2.90 7.76 -13.93
C ALA A 67 -4.11 8.52 -13.39
N VAL A 68 -4.10 9.86 -13.45
CA VAL A 68 -5.22 10.71 -13.06
C VAL A 68 -6.47 10.37 -13.87
N LEU A 69 -6.34 10.25 -15.20
CA LEU A 69 -7.45 9.91 -16.10
C LEU A 69 -8.03 8.53 -15.75
N ALA A 70 -7.20 7.51 -15.54
CA ALA A 70 -7.63 6.16 -15.21
C ALA A 70 -8.46 6.12 -13.91
N VAL A 71 -8.05 6.87 -12.89
CA VAL A 71 -8.79 6.96 -11.63
C VAL A 71 -10.12 7.68 -11.83
N ARG A 72 -10.13 8.82 -12.54
CA ARG A 72 -11.35 9.58 -12.82
C ARG A 72 -12.37 8.79 -13.65
N GLU A 73 -11.95 8.17 -14.74
CA GLU A 73 -12.81 7.37 -15.61
C GLU A 73 -13.42 6.16 -14.91
N SER A 74 -12.72 5.59 -13.93
CA SER A 74 -13.24 4.49 -13.13
C SER A 74 -14.24 4.91 -12.04
N GLY A 75 -14.47 6.22 -11.85
CA GLY A 75 -15.18 6.75 -10.68
C GLY A 75 -14.47 6.46 -9.36
N GLY A 76 -13.15 6.31 -9.42
CA GLY A 76 -12.29 6.00 -8.30
C GLY A 76 -11.84 7.22 -7.49
N ALA A 77 -10.84 7.00 -6.63
CA ALA A 77 -10.28 8.04 -5.77
C ALA A 77 -8.77 7.91 -5.64
N MET A 78 -8.12 8.98 -5.17
CA MET A 78 -6.73 8.98 -4.74
C MET A 78 -6.67 9.23 -3.23
N ILE A 79 -5.72 8.59 -2.57
CA ILE A 79 -5.48 8.73 -1.13
C ILE A 79 -3.97 8.65 -0.86
N ASN A 80 -3.51 9.36 0.16
CA ASN A 80 -2.14 9.25 0.64
C ASN A 80 -2.11 8.48 1.96
N VAL A 81 -0.98 7.87 2.25
CA VAL A 81 -0.71 7.18 3.52
C VAL A 81 0.68 7.55 4.02
N SER A 82 0.84 7.64 5.32
CA SER A 82 2.12 7.89 5.96
C SER A 82 3.00 6.64 5.94
N ASP A 83 4.30 6.82 6.13
CA ASP A 83 5.27 5.73 6.26
C ASP A 83 4.94 4.82 7.45
N ALA A 84 4.40 5.38 8.55
CA ALA A 84 3.94 4.59 9.69
C ALA A 84 2.78 3.66 9.32
N GLU A 85 1.77 4.16 8.59
CA GLU A 85 0.66 3.33 8.10
C GLU A 85 1.14 2.24 7.13
N ILE A 86 2.18 2.52 6.33
CA ILE A 86 2.79 1.52 5.45
C ILE A 86 3.43 0.40 6.26
N LEU A 87 4.23 0.72 7.28
CA LEU A 87 4.83 -0.28 8.18
C LEU A 87 3.77 -1.09 8.93
N ASP A 88 2.71 -0.44 9.41
CA ASP A 88 1.57 -1.12 10.03
C ASP A 88 0.87 -2.08 9.06
N ALA A 89 0.68 -1.66 7.81
CA ALA A 89 0.09 -2.51 6.78
C ALA A 89 0.97 -3.71 6.43
N MET A 90 2.31 -3.58 6.46
CA MET A 90 3.22 -4.71 6.31
C MET A 90 2.99 -5.75 7.42
N ARG A 91 2.97 -5.31 8.69
CA ARG A 91 2.69 -6.18 9.86
C ARG A 91 1.32 -6.84 9.76
N TYR A 92 0.29 -6.05 9.46
CA TYR A 92 -1.09 -6.50 9.35
C TYR A 92 -1.24 -7.56 8.26
N THR A 93 -0.69 -7.31 7.07
CA THR A 93 -0.73 -8.24 5.94
C THR A 93 -0.03 -9.54 6.29
N GLY A 94 1.18 -9.47 6.85
CA GLY A 94 1.93 -10.65 7.27
C GLY A 94 1.19 -11.50 8.30
N ARG A 95 0.64 -10.87 9.35
CA ARG A 95 -0.08 -11.57 10.43
C ARG A 95 -1.36 -12.27 9.98
N LEU A 96 -2.13 -11.63 9.09
CA LEU A 96 -3.44 -12.14 8.70
C LEU A 96 -3.40 -13.07 7.49
N THR A 97 -2.42 -12.93 6.62
CA THR A 97 -2.40 -13.64 5.33
C THR A 97 -1.14 -14.46 5.09
N GLY A 98 -0.10 -14.29 5.89
CA GLY A 98 1.23 -14.85 5.62
C GLY A 98 1.97 -14.19 4.46
N ILE A 99 1.41 -13.15 3.82
CA ILE A 99 2.03 -12.45 2.70
C ILE A 99 3.05 -11.43 3.21
N PHE A 100 4.31 -11.61 2.83
CA PHE A 100 5.41 -10.71 3.15
C PHE A 100 5.58 -9.65 2.05
N ALA A 101 4.93 -8.50 2.23
CA ALA A 101 4.94 -7.40 1.26
C ALA A 101 6.12 -6.44 1.50
N GLU A 102 6.70 -5.88 0.42
CA GLU A 102 7.58 -4.71 0.51
C GLU A 102 6.77 -3.44 0.85
N PRO A 103 7.38 -2.34 1.35
CA PRO A 103 6.65 -1.10 1.68
C PRO A 103 5.77 -0.57 0.55
N ALA A 104 6.32 -0.49 -0.66
CA ALA A 104 5.58 -0.03 -1.84
C ALA A 104 4.34 -0.89 -2.16
N ALA A 105 4.40 -2.19 -1.91
CA ALA A 105 3.27 -3.10 -2.07
C ALA A 105 2.26 -2.97 -0.92
N ALA A 106 2.75 -2.86 0.32
CA ALA A 106 1.92 -2.68 1.51
C ALA A 106 1.15 -1.36 1.50
N THR A 107 1.63 -0.34 0.78
CA THR A 107 0.94 0.93 0.55
C THR A 107 -0.48 0.73 0.01
N ALA A 108 -0.71 -0.29 -0.83
CA ALA A 108 -2.06 -0.60 -1.32
C ALA A 108 -3.01 -1.05 -0.19
N VAL A 109 -2.50 -1.82 0.77
CA VAL A 109 -3.27 -2.26 1.95
C VAL A 109 -3.50 -1.10 2.91
N ALA A 110 -2.47 -0.30 3.18
CA ALA A 110 -2.59 0.90 4.01
C ALA A 110 -3.68 1.85 3.49
N GLY A 111 -3.67 2.12 2.18
CA GLY A 111 -4.68 2.96 1.55
C GLY A 111 -6.08 2.37 1.59
N LEU A 112 -6.22 1.05 1.45
CA LEU A 112 -7.51 0.39 1.59
C LEU A 112 -8.04 0.52 3.02
N LEU A 113 -7.20 0.27 4.03
CA LEU A 113 -7.58 0.40 5.45
C LEU A 113 -8.00 1.84 5.77
N ARG A 114 -7.24 2.84 5.35
CA ARG A 114 -7.58 4.26 5.51
C ARG A 114 -8.89 4.60 4.81
N ALA A 115 -9.07 4.17 3.55
CA ALA A 115 -10.28 4.46 2.79
C ALA A 115 -11.54 3.83 3.42
N VAL A 116 -11.42 2.66 4.04
CA VAL A 116 -12.51 2.03 4.81
C VAL A 116 -12.79 2.81 6.09
N ALA A 117 -11.75 3.23 6.82
CA ALA A 117 -11.87 4.02 8.04
C ALA A 117 -12.54 5.40 7.78
N GLU A 118 -12.21 6.02 6.64
CA GLU A 118 -12.81 7.30 6.20
C GLU A 118 -14.20 7.13 5.54
N GLY A 119 -14.73 5.91 5.44
CA GLY A 119 -16.03 5.64 4.80
C GLY A 119 -16.06 5.78 3.28
N ARG A 120 -14.91 5.96 2.63
CA ARG A 120 -14.79 6.05 1.16
C ARG A 120 -14.99 4.70 0.47
N VAL A 121 -14.64 3.63 1.15
CA VAL A 121 -14.88 2.24 0.73
C VAL A 121 -15.78 1.58 1.76
N PRO A 122 -16.97 1.09 1.35
CA PRO A 122 -17.86 0.39 2.28
C PRO A 122 -17.22 -0.86 2.87
N ARG A 123 -17.44 -1.13 4.16
CA ARG A 123 -16.85 -2.32 4.85
C ARG A 123 -17.19 -3.66 4.17
N ARG A 124 -18.29 -3.74 3.44
CA ARG A 124 -18.72 -4.94 2.71
C ARG A 124 -18.40 -4.89 1.21
N ALA A 125 -17.59 -3.91 0.76
CA ALA A 125 -17.18 -3.86 -0.62
C ALA A 125 -16.22 -5.01 -0.94
N SER A 126 -16.38 -5.60 -2.14
CA SER A 126 -15.35 -6.48 -2.68
C SER A 126 -14.17 -5.63 -3.15
N ALA A 127 -13.00 -5.86 -2.60
CA ALA A 127 -11.80 -5.11 -2.91
C ALA A 127 -10.62 -6.07 -3.19
N VAL A 128 -9.76 -5.69 -4.13
CA VAL A 128 -8.51 -6.38 -4.44
C VAL A 128 -7.35 -5.44 -4.19
N ALA A 129 -6.54 -5.73 -3.18
CA ALA A 129 -5.25 -5.08 -2.97
C ALA A 129 -4.16 -5.80 -3.75
N LEU A 130 -3.39 -5.04 -4.54
CA LEU A 130 -2.33 -5.61 -5.40
C LEU A 130 -0.99 -5.54 -4.68
N ILE A 131 -0.52 -6.66 -4.19
CA ILE A 131 0.80 -6.81 -3.58
C ILE A 131 1.81 -7.08 -4.69
N THR A 132 2.56 -6.04 -5.07
CA THR A 132 3.40 -6.05 -6.27
C THR A 132 4.85 -6.43 -6.02
N GLY A 133 5.30 -6.47 -4.78
CA GLY A 133 6.68 -6.80 -4.42
C GLY A 133 6.78 -7.52 -3.08
N ASN A 134 7.80 -8.38 -2.97
CA ASN A 134 8.09 -9.15 -1.77
C ASN A 134 8.99 -8.36 -0.81
N GLY A 135 8.79 -8.51 0.49
CA GLY A 135 9.51 -7.81 1.55
C GLY A 135 11.01 -8.08 1.60
N LEU A 136 11.49 -9.19 1.01
CA LEU A 136 12.94 -9.45 0.88
C LEU A 136 13.67 -8.44 0.00
N LYS A 137 12.97 -7.64 -0.79
CA LYS A 137 13.56 -6.54 -1.56
C LYS A 137 14.00 -5.36 -0.68
N ASP A 138 13.42 -5.24 0.51
CA ASP A 138 13.74 -4.19 1.48
C ASP A 138 13.78 -4.76 2.90
N VAL A 139 14.93 -5.34 3.23
CA VAL A 139 15.16 -5.96 4.54
C VAL A 139 15.19 -4.93 5.67
N GLN A 140 15.60 -3.69 5.40
CA GLN A 140 15.62 -2.64 6.41
C GLN A 140 14.21 -2.28 6.87
N SER A 141 13.31 -2.00 5.93
CA SER A 141 11.91 -1.71 6.24
C SER A 141 11.20 -2.92 6.84
N ALA A 142 11.55 -4.14 6.40
CA ALA A 142 11.03 -5.36 7.00
C ALA A 142 11.40 -5.48 8.50
N ARG A 143 12.65 -5.18 8.85
CA ARG A 143 13.12 -5.13 10.24
C ARG A 143 12.40 -4.03 11.03
N ALA A 144 12.26 -2.84 10.47
CA ALA A 144 11.53 -1.75 11.09
C ALA A 144 10.05 -2.11 11.34
N ALA A 145 9.44 -2.83 10.41
CA ALA A 145 8.07 -3.34 10.56
C ALA A 145 7.96 -4.45 11.61
N ALA A 146 8.87 -5.44 11.60
CA ALA A 146 8.81 -6.61 12.49
C ALA A 146 9.18 -6.28 13.95
N GLY A 147 10.00 -5.24 14.16
CA GLY A 147 10.64 -4.93 15.44
C GLY A 147 12.00 -5.60 15.59
N LEU A 148 12.65 -5.33 16.70
CA LEU A 148 13.94 -5.90 17.02
C LEU A 148 13.79 -7.36 17.51
N PRO A 149 14.72 -8.24 17.14
CA PRO A 149 14.76 -9.59 17.72
C PRO A 149 15.03 -9.51 19.22
N TYR A 150 14.61 -10.51 19.96
CA TYR A 150 14.96 -10.66 21.37
C TYR A 150 16.26 -11.43 21.49
N ASP A 151 17.19 -10.90 22.28
CA ASP A 151 18.37 -11.66 22.66
C ASP A 151 18.00 -12.65 23.75
N ILE A 152 18.19 -13.93 23.48
CA ILE A 152 17.98 -15.02 24.44
C ILE A 152 19.30 -15.75 24.69
N SER A 153 19.52 -16.20 25.92
CA SER A 153 20.68 -17.01 26.24
C SER A 153 20.60 -18.38 25.54
N PRO A 154 21.74 -18.99 25.17
CA PRO A 154 21.75 -20.27 24.47
C PRO A 154 21.10 -21.44 25.24
N ASP A 155 21.04 -21.36 26.58
CA ASP A 155 20.37 -22.31 27.47
C ASP A 155 18.83 -22.10 27.52
N GLY A 156 18.32 -21.03 26.90
CA GLY A 156 16.89 -20.71 26.88
C GLY A 156 16.32 -20.17 28.20
N ALA A 157 17.14 -19.91 29.23
CA ALA A 157 16.66 -19.48 30.55
C ALA A 157 15.82 -18.18 30.49
N SER A 158 16.20 -17.24 29.61
CA SER A 158 15.47 -15.97 29.42
C SER A 158 14.23 -16.08 28.52
N LEU A 159 14.05 -17.19 27.82
CA LEU A 159 12.97 -17.33 26.83
C LEU A 159 11.59 -17.29 27.49
N GLU A 160 11.41 -18.05 28.60
CA GLU A 160 10.12 -18.14 29.27
C GLU A 160 9.69 -16.79 29.87
N GLU A 161 10.64 -16.03 30.42
CA GLU A 161 10.41 -14.69 30.93
C GLU A 161 9.97 -13.72 29.84
N ILE A 162 10.71 -13.70 28.72
CA ILE A 162 10.37 -12.86 27.54
C ILE A 162 8.99 -13.24 26.99
N LEU A 163 8.67 -14.51 26.87
CA LEU A 163 7.38 -14.96 26.35
C LEU A 163 6.21 -14.56 27.27
N ARG A 164 6.40 -14.61 28.61
CA ARG A 164 5.40 -14.16 29.59
C ARG A 164 5.21 -12.64 29.55
N GLU A 165 6.30 -11.87 29.59
CA GLU A 165 6.26 -10.39 29.53
C GLU A 165 5.53 -9.90 28.28
N ARG A 166 5.72 -10.57 27.16
CA ARG A 166 5.13 -10.22 25.87
C ARG A 166 3.76 -10.83 25.62
N LYS A 167 3.22 -11.58 26.60
CA LYS A 167 1.94 -12.30 26.48
C LYS A 167 1.87 -13.21 25.25
N LEU A 168 2.99 -13.83 24.91
CA LEU A 168 3.10 -14.80 23.82
C LEU A 168 2.86 -16.23 24.28
N LEU A 169 2.91 -16.47 25.60
CA LEU A 169 2.39 -17.67 26.26
C LEU A 169 1.04 -17.34 26.89
N ALA A 170 0.04 -18.20 26.62
CA ALA A 170 -1.27 -18.15 27.27
C ALA A 170 -1.15 -18.63 28.73
#